data_a14d0b8a007ff1842e4f238679bec5ac
#
_entry.id   a14d0b8a007ff1842e4f238679bec5ac
#
_cell.length_a   1.000
_cell.length_b   1.000
_cell.length_c   1.000
_cell.angle_alpha   90.00
_cell.angle_beta   90.00
_cell.angle_gamma   90.00
#
_symmetry.space_group_name_H-M   'P 1'
#
loop_
_entity.id
_entity.type
_entity.pdbx_description
1 polymer ?
#
loop_
_entity_poly.entity_id
_entity_poly.type
_entity_poly.pdbx_seq_one_letter_code
_entity_poly.pdbx_strand_id
1 'polypeptide(L)'
;MPSITITGGGLIGLFCADILSSKHNVTIIEINAEIGFPANFPGIISQSNNISKLLDSTELSNLYIFDTGNQINFRTEWFVKLLSHKLAKSKVDIIHRTRIESILLEKNQLNLQLKGSESNFKTLETDKLIDFSETLLPGPKGQIHTIEANLDQIIKPDIPTKQFFVGTCLRNDLINLNKSKIIIERSDGLAEVWYEVNEKETPKQGWIESKILNAYYNSKIMTVDDYYKKAQDIINTMVIQ
;
A
#
# COMPACT_ATOMS: atom_id res chain seq x y z
N MET A 1 7.98 -5.14 -24.47
CA MET A 1 8.04 -4.24 -23.29
C MET A 1 8.64 -5.02 -22.16
N PRO A 2 9.58 -4.47 -21.40
CA PRO A 2 10.10 -5.15 -20.22
C PRO A 2 8.96 -5.48 -19.24
N SER A 3 9.08 -6.63 -18.60
CA SER A 3 8.13 -7.14 -17.61
C SER A 3 8.64 -6.82 -16.20
N ILE A 4 7.74 -6.34 -15.34
CA ILE A 4 8.08 -6.00 -13.96
C ILE A 4 7.07 -6.67 -13.03
N THR A 5 7.58 -7.43 -12.08
CA THR A 5 6.76 -8.00 -11.02
C THR A 5 6.93 -7.20 -9.74
N ILE A 6 5.82 -6.99 -9.02
CA ILE A 6 5.78 -6.32 -7.72
C ILE A 6 5.19 -7.30 -6.72
N THR A 7 5.88 -7.56 -5.61
CA THR A 7 5.32 -8.33 -4.51
C THR A 7 4.86 -7.41 -3.39
N GLY A 8 3.65 -7.67 -2.89
CA GLY A 8 3.00 -6.83 -1.89
C GLY A 8 2.15 -5.72 -2.51
N GLY A 9 0.83 -5.90 -2.38
CA GLY A 9 -0.17 -4.97 -2.91
C GLY A 9 -0.53 -3.82 -1.98
N GLY A 10 0.34 -3.45 -1.04
CA GLY A 10 0.18 -2.25 -0.23
C GLY A 10 0.17 -0.98 -1.09
N LEU A 11 -0.20 0.16 -0.49
CA LEU A 11 -0.37 1.42 -1.23
C LEU A 11 0.86 1.79 -2.09
N ILE A 12 2.07 1.55 -1.57
CA ILE A 12 3.29 1.87 -2.32
C ILE A 12 3.48 0.95 -3.53
N GLY A 13 3.15 -0.34 -3.41
CA GLY A 13 3.18 -1.27 -4.54
C GLY A 13 2.17 -0.91 -5.62
N LEU A 14 0.96 -0.47 -5.22
CA LEU A 14 -0.06 0.01 -6.14
C LEU A 14 0.39 1.28 -6.89
N PHE A 15 1.04 2.22 -6.21
CA PHE A 15 1.60 3.41 -6.87
C PHE A 15 2.75 3.08 -7.80
N CYS A 16 3.63 2.15 -7.44
CA CYS A 16 4.66 1.67 -8.35
C CYS A 16 4.04 1.06 -9.61
N ALA A 17 2.99 0.25 -9.47
CA ALA A 17 2.29 -0.34 -10.59
C ALA A 17 1.61 0.72 -11.49
N ASP A 18 0.95 1.73 -10.90
CA ASP A 18 0.32 2.82 -11.65
C ASP A 18 1.34 3.58 -12.51
N ILE A 19 2.48 3.94 -11.93
CA ILE A 19 3.54 4.67 -12.64
C ILE A 19 4.17 3.83 -13.76
N LEU A 20 4.42 2.55 -13.49
CA LEU A 20 5.13 1.65 -14.40
C LEU A 20 4.23 1.15 -15.55
N SER A 21 2.93 0.98 -15.33
CA SER A 21 2.00 0.36 -16.28
C SER A 21 1.90 1.10 -17.63
N SER A 22 2.27 2.37 -17.67
CA SER A 22 2.30 3.13 -18.91
C SER A 22 3.42 2.72 -19.90
N LYS A 23 4.49 2.05 -19.42
CA LYS A 23 5.69 1.71 -20.17
C LYS A 23 6.13 0.25 -20.06
N HIS A 24 5.54 -0.51 -19.15
CA HIS A 24 5.94 -1.87 -18.80
C HIS A 24 4.72 -2.78 -18.67
N ASN A 25 4.96 -4.09 -18.88
CA ASN A 25 3.99 -5.11 -18.46
C ASN A 25 4.17 -5.33 -16.96
N VAL A 26 3.15 -5.01 -16.16
CA VAL A 26 3.25 -5.06 -14.71
C VAL A 26 2.36 -6.17 -14.16
N THR A 27 2.94 -7.00 -13.28
CA THR A 27 2.21 -8.02 -12.51
C THR A 27 2.39 -7.74 -11.02
N ILE A 28 1.30 -7.71 -10.26
CA ILE A 28 1.33 -7.64 -8.80
C ILE A 28 1.03 -9.02 -8.24
N ILE A 29 1.87 -9.50 -7.33
CA ILE A 29 1.65 -10.73 -6.57
C ILE A 29 1.30 -10.36 -5.14
N GLU A 30 0.12 -10.77 -4.69
CA GLU A 30 -0.40 -10.48 -3.35
C GLU A 30 -0.71 -11.77 -2.59
N ILE A 31 -0.17 -11.88 -1.37
CA ILE A 31 -0.40 -13.04 -0.52
C ILE A 31 -1.81 -13.05 0.10
N ASN A 32 -2.39 -11.88 0.29
CA ASN A 32 -3.72 -11.73 0.86
C ASN A 32 -4.81 -11.97 -0.20
N ALA A 33 -6.03 -12.20 0.28
CA ALA A 33 -7.21 -12.33 -0.59
C ALA A 33 -7.61 -10.98 -1.24
N GLU A 34 -7.24 -9.88 -0.60
CA GLU A 34 -7.54 -8.53 -1.07
C GLU A 34 -6.25 -7.71 -1.12
N ILE A 35 -6.02 -7.07 -2.25
CA ILE A 35 -4.86 -6.22 -2.46
C ILE A 35 -4.96 -4.94 -1.61
N GLY A 36 -3.85 -4.56 -0.98
CA GLY A 36 -3.77 -3.35 -0.17
C GLY A 36 -4.42 -3.44 1.20
N PHE A 37 -4.87 -4.62 1.63
CA PHE A 37 -5.42 -4.85 2.95
C PHE A 37 -4.46 -5.60 3.88
N PRO A 38 -4.45 -5.23 5.18
CA PRO A 38 -5.14 -4.07 5.77
C PRO A 38 -4.53 -2.74 5.29
N ALA A 39 -5.37 -1.72 5.09
CA ALA A 39 -4.88 -0.37 4.80
C ALA A 39 -4.14 0.16 6.04
N ASN A 40 -2.85 0.38 5.89
CA ASN A 40 -1.93 0.69 6.99
C ASN A 40 -1.26 2.06 6.81
N PHE A 41 -2.04 3.02 6.38
CA PHE A 41 -1.68 4.42 6.21
C PHE A 41 -2.85 5.32 6.56
N PRO A 42 -2.61 6.55 7.04
CA PRO A 42 -3.68 7.52 7.28
C PRO A 42 -4.26 8.03 5.95
N GLY A 43 -5.58 8.10 5.87
CA GLY A 43 -6.32 8.61 4.71
C GLY A 43 -6.22 10.12 4.59
N ILE A 44 -5.01 10.63 4.43
CA ILE A 44 -4.70 12.05 4.32
C ILE A 44 -3.93 12.31 3.03
N ILE A 45 -4.36 13.30 2.27
CA ILE A 45 -3.64 13.85 1.13
C ILE A 45 -3.60 15.38 1.24
N SER A 46 -2.46 15.98 0.94
CA SER A 46 -2.37 17.43 0.82
C SER A 46 -3.18 17.91 -0.40
N GLN A 47 -3.62 19.16 -0.40
CA GLN A 47 -4.51 19.73 -1.44
C GLN A 47 -3.96 19.69 -2.87
N SER A 48 -2.82 19.12 -3.09
CA SER A 48 -2.28 19.00 -4.43
C SER A 48 -3.20 18.13 -5.29
N ASN A 49 -3.37 18.52 -6.54
CA ASN A 49 -4.19 17.90 -7.59
C ASN A 49 -3.88 16.42 -7.86
N ASN A 50 -3.27 15.71 -6.91
CA ASN A 50 -2.78 14.35 -7.14
C ASN A 50 -3.90 13.31 -7.03
N ILE A 51 -4.86 13.50 -6.13
CA ILE A 51 -5.96 12.54 -5.99
C ILE A 51 -6.88 12.55 -7.22
N SER A 52 -7.14 13.72 -7.80
CA SER A 52 -7.95 13.86 -9.02
C SER A 52 -7.27 13.31 -10.28
N LYS A 53 -5.97 13.09 -10.24
CA LYS A 53 -5.25 12.35 -11.29
C LYS A 53 -5.34 10.83 -11.13
N LEU A 54 -5.56 10.38 -9.90
CA LEU A 54 -5.64 8.97 -9.56
C LEU A 54 -7.06 8.41 -9.72
N LEU A 55 -8.07 9.18 -9.35
CA LEU A 55 -9.48 8.77 -9.32
C LEU A 55 -10.35 9.81 -10.00
N ASP A 56 -11.42 9.37 -10.65
CA ASP A 56 -12.40 10.27 -11.27
C ASP A 56 -13.37 10.85 -10.22
N SER A 57 -14.22 11.80 -10.64
CA SER A 57 -15.15 12.50 -9.75
C SER A 57 -16.20 11.57 -9.11
N THR A 58 -16.62 10.52 -9.83
CA THR A 58 -17.57 9.53 -9.32
C THR A 58 -16.91 8.65 -8.27
N GLU A 59 -15.68 8.22 -8.53
CA GLU A 59 -14.88 7.43 -7.60
C GLU A 59 -14.58 8.24 -6.32
N LEU A 60 -14.25 9.53 -6.45
CA LEU A 60 -14.01 10.42 -5.32
C LEU A 60 -15.22 10.54 -4.39
N SER A 61 -16.45 10.53 -4.92
CA SER A 61 -17.67 10.61 -4.10
C SER A 61 -17.83 9.44 -3.11
N ASN A 62 -17.24 8.28 -3.41
CA ASN A 62 -17.28 7.08 -2.57
C ASN A 62 -16.26 7.09 -1.42
N LEU A 63 -15.36 8.06 -1.38
CA LEU A 63 -14.29 8.12 -0.38
C LEU A 63 -14.70 8.75 0.94
N TYR A 64 -15.91 9.28 1.07
CA TYR A 64 -16.34 10.05 2.24
C TYR A 64 -15.38 11.20 2.57
N ILE A 65 -15.06 11.97 1.54
CA ILE A 65 -14.09 13.08 1.61
C ILE A 65 -14.56 14.13 2.61
N PHE A 66 -13.61 14.56 3.43
CA PHE A 66 -13.74 15.72 4.32
C PHE A 66 -12.56 16.66 4.08
N ASP A 67 -12.86 17.84 3.52
CA ASP A 67 -11.88 18.89 3.25
C ASP A 67 -11.74 19.79 4.47
N THR A 68 -10.54 19.85 5.04
CA THR A 68 -10.20 20.71 6.18
C THR A 68 -9.69 22.09 5.77
N GLY A 69 -9.58 22.37 4.47
CA GLY A 69 -8.93 23.55 3.92
C GLY A 69 -7.41 23.39 3.74
N ASN A 70 -6.75 22.61 4.58
CA ASN A 70 -5.30 22.37 4.50
C ASN A 70 -4.96 20.97 3.97
N GLN A 71 -5.88 20.03 4.07
CA GLN A 71 -5.73 18.66 3.63
C GLN A 71 -7.10 18.05 3.35
N ILE A 72 -7.09 17.01 2.54
CA ILE A 72 -8.25 16.17 2.25
C ILE A 72 -8.11 14.88 3.05
N ASN A 73 -9.11 14.57 3.84
CA ASN A 73 -9.26 13.35 4.59
C ASN A 73 -10.24 12.42 3.89
N PHE A 74 -10.01 11.10 3.95
CA PHE A 74 -10.88 10.12 3.32
C PHE A 74 -10.73 8.72 3.92
N ARG A 75 -11.62 7.82 3.49
CA ARG A 75 -11.60 6.42 3.91
C ARG A 75 -10.61 5.60 3.10
N THR A 76 -9.57 5.09 3.76
CA THR A 76 -8.42 4.41 3.15
C THR A 76 -8.77 3.13 2.42
N GLU A 77 -9.63 2.29 2.99
CA GLU A 77 -10.02 1.01 2.40
C GLU A 77 -10.66 1.19 1.03
N TRP A 78 -11.53 2.19 0.88
CA TRP A 78 -12.16 2.50 -0.40
C TRP A 78 -11.16 3.05 -1.41
N PHE A 79 -10.22 3.89 -0.96
CA PHE A 79 -9.18 4.43 -1.83
C PHE A 79 -8.34 3.32 -2.46
N VAL A 80 -7.85 2.38 -1.63
CA VAL A 80 -7.06 1.23 -2.11
C VAL A 80 -7.87 0.37 -3.09
N LYS A 81 -9.14 0.12 -2.80
CA LYS A 81 -10.03 -0.67 -3.65
C LYS A 81 -10.25 -0.01 -5.01
N LEU A 82 -10.51 1.29 -5.04
CA LEU A 82 -10.69 2.03 -6.29
C LEU A 82 -9.39 2.06 -7.10
N LEU A 83 -8.26 2.29 -6.45
CA LEU A 83 -6.95 2.27 -7.12
C LEU A 83 -6.63 0.89 -7.72
N SER A 84 -6.91 -0.19 -7.00
CA SER A 84 -6.72 -1.55 -7.53
C SER A 84 -7.63 -1.85 -8.73
N HIS A 85 -8.88 -1.40 -8.70
CA HIS A 85 -9.79 -1.52 -9.86
C HIS A 85 -9.29 -0.73 -11.08
N LYS A 86 -8.78 0.48 -10.86
CA LYS A 86 -8.17 1.28 -11.92
C LYS A 86 -6.99 0.53 -12.56
N LEU A 87 -6.11 -0.03 -11.74
CA LEU A 87 -4.95 -0.79 -12.21
C LEU A 87 -5.37 -2.03 -13.03
N ALA A 88 -6.34 -2.78 -12.56
CA ALA A 88 -6.87 -3.92 -13.30
C ALA A 88 -7.45 -3.51 -14.67
N LYS A 89 -8.11 -2.34 -14.77
CA LYS A 89 -8.57 -1.77 -16.05
C LYS A 89 -7.41 -1.31 -16.93
N SER A 90 -6.28 -0.94 -16.34
CA SER A 90 -5.06 -0.49 -17.05
C SER A 90 -4.15 -1.64 -17.50
N LYS A 91 -4.65 -2.88 -17.49
CA LYS A 91 -3.90 -4.10 -17.87
C LYS A 91 -2.74 -4.45 -16.94
N VAL A 92 -2.82 -4.06 -15.68
CA VAL A 92 -1.95 -4.61 -14.63
C VAL A 92 -2.54 -5.95 -14.22
N ASP A 93 -1.73 -7.01 -14.33
CA ASP A 93 -2.13 -8.32 -13.84
C ASP A 93 -2.01 -8.38 -12.32
N ILE A 94 -3.05 -8.86 -11.64
CA ILE A 94 -3.07 -8.98 -10.19
C ILE A 94 -3.34 -10.44 -9.82
N ILE A 95 -2.37 -11.06 -9.13
CA ILE A 95 -2.45 -12.46 -8.70
C ILE A 95 -2.58 -12.48 -7.18
N HIS A 96 -3.77 -12.80 -6.70
CA HIS A 96 -4.07 -12.87 -5.27
C HIS A 96 -3.72 -14.23 -4.65
N ARG A 97 -3.68 -14.31 -3.31
CA ARG A 97 -3.44 -15.53 -2.52
C ARG A 97 -2.23 -16.30 -3.00
N THR A 98 -1.22 -15.59 -3.48
CA THR A 98 -0.03 -16.16 -4.10
C THR A 98 1.22 -15.50 -3.54
N ARG A 99 2.24 -16.31 -3.35
CA ARG A 99 3.57 -15.86 -2.94
C ARG A 99 4.63 -16.39 -3.89
N ILE A 100 5.77 -15.74 -3.93
CA ILE A 100 6.97 -16.27 -4.57
C ILE A 100 7.64 -17.24 -3.57
N GLU A 101 7.88 -18.46 -4.00
CA GLU A 101 8.53 -19.50 -3.19
C GLU A 101 10.04 -19.53 -3.45
N SER A 102 10.45 -19.34 -4.69
CA SER A 102 11.86 -19.24 -5.08
C SER A 102 12.04 -18.43 -6.36
N ILE A 103 13.26 -17.96 -6.58
CA ILE A 103 13.66 -17.20 -7.76
C ILE A 103 14.87 -17.86 -8.37
N LEU A 104 14.81 -18.12 -9.67
CA LEU A 104 15.90 -18.63 -10.48
C LEU A 104 16.26 -17.59 -11.54
N LEU A 105 17.55 -17.44 -11.84
CA LEU A 105 17.98 -16.60 -12.96
C LEU A 105 18.20 -17.50 -14.18
N GLU A 106 17.39 -17.31 -15.21
CA GLU A 106 17.48 -18.05 -16.45
C GLU A 106 17.53 -17.09 -17.65
N LYS A 107 18.52 -17.24 -18.52
CA LYS A 107 18.66 -16.44 -19.75
C LYS A 107 18.52 -14.94 -19.53
N ASN A 108 19.02 -14.43 -18.41
CA ASN A 108 18.94 -13.01 -18.02
C ASN A 108 17.55 -12.52 -17.57
N GLN A 109 16.62 -13.42 -17.30
CA GLN A 109 15.32 -13.13 -16.72
C GLN A 109 15.15 -13.87 -15.39
N LEU A 110 14.36 -13.27 -14.49
CA LEU A 110 13.98 -13.91 -13.23
C LEU A 110 12.81 -14.85 -13.50
N ASN A 111 12.99 -16.13 -13.18
CA ASN A 111 11.94 -17.14 -13.17
C ASN A 111 11.43 -17.28 -11.73
N LEU A 112 10.22 -16.78 -11.46
CA LEU A 112 9.61 -16.78 -10.15
C LEU A 112 8.77 -18.04 -9.99
N GLN A 113 9.12 -18.90 -9.03
CA GLN A 113 8.30 -20.05 -8.66
C GLN A 113 7.17 -19.59 -7.74
N LEU A 114 5.93 -19.79 -8.16
CA LEU A 114 4.74 -19.32 -7.47
C LEU A 114 4.06 -20.44 -6.68
N LYS A 115 3.55 -20.08 -5.49
CA LYS A 115 2.72 -20.95 -4.67
C LYS A 115 1.51 -20.19 -4.17
N GLY A 116 0.33 -20.67 -4.53
CA GLY A 116 -0.92 -20.04 -4.12
C GLY A 116 -2.14 -20.87 -4.49
N SER A 117 -3.30 -20.40 -4.03
CA SER A 117 -4.58 -21.10 -4.28
C SER A 117 -5.24 -20.67 -5.60
N GLU A 118 -4.89 -19.52 -6.13
CA GLU A 118 -5.51 -18.94 -7.33
C GLU A 118 -4.58 -18.97 -8.56
N SER A 119 -3.29 -19.23 -8.37
CA SER A 119 -2.38 -19.29 -9.50
C SER A 119 -2.53 -20.62 -10.24
N ASN A 120 -3.10 -20.58 -11.43
CA ASN A 120 -2.92 -21.62 -12.43
C ASN A 120 -1.47 -21.62 -12.97
N PHE A 121 -0.71 -20.60 -12.66
CA PHE A 121 0.68 -20.42 -13.03
C PHE A 121 1.57 -20.98 -11.92
N LYS A 122 2.42 -21.92 -12.27
CA LYS A 122 3.47 -22.41 -11.37
C LYS A 122 4.70 -21.52 -11.41
N THR A 123 4.90 -20.81 -12.50
CA THR A 123 6.07 -19.96 -12.77
C THR A 123 5.65 -18.67 -13.47
N LEU A 124 6.41 -17.61 -13.23
CA LEU A 124 6.27 -16.31 -13.89
C LEU A 124 7.66 -15.80 -14.26
N GLU A 125 7.86 -15.45 -15.52
CA GLU A 125 9.10 -14.83 -15.99
C GLU A 125 8.97 -13.31 -15.91
N THR A 126 10.00 -12.64 -15.40
CA THR A 126 10.05 -11.17 -15.29
C THR A 126 11.47 -10.64 -15.44
N ASP A 127 11.60 -9.45 -16.01
CA ASP A 127 12.90 -8.82 -16.17
C ASP A 127 13.38 -8.17 -14.87
N LYS A 128 12.46 -7.65 -14.05
CA LYS A 128 12.75 -7.03 -12.75
C LYS A 128 11.69 -7.39 -11.70
N LEU A 129 12.10 -7.43 -10.44
CA LEU A 129 11.24 -7.64 -9.28
C LEU A 129 11.39 -6.48 -8.29
N ILE A 130 10.27 -5.88 -7.88
CA ILE A 130 10.20 -4.98 -6.72
C ILE A 130 9.56 -5.75 -5.58
N ASP A 131 10.32 -5.98 -4.51
CA ASP A 131 9.90 -6.84 -3.41
C ASP A 131 9.56 -6.02 -2.16
N PHE A 132 8.26 -5.90 -1.87
CA PHE A 132 7.73 -5.33 -0.64
C PHE A 132 7.25 -6.39 0.37
N SER A 133 7.46 -7.67 0.10
CA SER A 133 6.86 -8.76 0.90
C SER A 133 7.30 -8.78 2.37
N GLU A 134 8.49 -8.26 2.68
CA GLU A 134 9.04 -8.26 4.03
C GLU A 134 8.73 -6.99 4.85
N THR A 135 8.23 -5.93 4.21
CA THR A 135 8.20 -4.60 4.83
C THR A 135 7.07 -4.38 5.83
N LEU A 136 5.94 -5.09 5.71
CA LEU A 136 4.76 -4.84 6.52
C LEU A 136 4.16 -6.09 7.19
N LEU A 137 4.59 -7.28 6.82
CA LEU A 137 4.06 -8.54 7.36
C LEU A 137 5.05 -9.15 8.35
N PRO A 138 4.71 -9.25 9.64
CA PRO A 138 5.53 -9.98 10.59
C PRO A 138 5.48 -11.49 10.30
N GLY A 139 6.65 -12.13 10.24
CA GLY A 139 6.79 -13.58 10.16
C GLY A 139 7.16 -14.14 8.79
N PRO A 140 7.26 -15.46 8.67
CA PRO A 140 7.80 -16.13 7.48
C PRO A 140 6.91 -16.07 6.24
N LYS A 141 5.79 -15.35 6.29
CA LYS A 141 4.75 -15.34 5.25
C LYS A 141 5.16 -14.63 3.97
N GLY A 142 6.24 -13.86 3.98
CA GLY A 142 6.71 -13.13 2.81
C GLY A 142 8.12 -13.52 2.36
N GLN A 143 8.75 -14.50 2.98
CA GLN A 143 10.13 -14.84 2.63
C GLN A 143 10.23 -15.43 1.22
N ILE A 144 11.04 -14.77 0.42
CA ILE A 144 11.45 -15.25 -0.89
C ILE A 144 12.79 -15.97 -0.71
N HIS A 145 12.83 -17.25 -1.05
CA HIS A 145 14.08 -17.99 -1.10
C HIS A 145 14.74 -17.78 -2.45
N THR A 146 15.74 -16.90 -2.50
CA THR A 146 16.58 -16.73 -3.69
C THR A 146 17.56 -17.89 -3.80
N ILE A 147 17.52 -18.60 -4.91
CA ILE A 147 18.43 -19.74 -5.15
C ILE A 147 19.66 -19.25 -5.91
N GLU A 148 19.48 -18.60 -7.02
CA GLU A 148 20.53 -17.91 -7.80
C GLU A 148 19.89 -16.74 -8.51
N ALA A 149 20.19 -15.52 -8.12
CA ALA A 149 19.70 -14.34 -8.79
C ALA A 149 20.75 -13.23 -8.82
N ASN A 150 20.82 -12.52 -9.92
CA ASN A 150 21.51 -11.25 -9.95
C ASN A 150 20.72 -10.25 -9.10
N LEU A 151 21.31 -9.77 -8.03
CA LEU A 151 20.67 -8.85 -7.09
C LEU A 151 20.26 -7.54 -7.76
N ASP A 152 20.88 -7.14 -8.86
CA ASP A 152 20.57 -5.91 -9.60
C ASP A 152 19.17 -5.92 -10.24
N GLN A 153 18.60 -7.12 -10.44
CA GLN A 153 17.24 -7.27 -10.98
C GLN A 153 16.18 -7.28 -9.86
N ILE A 154 16.58 -7.42 -8.59
CA ILE A 154 15.69 -7.48 -7.44
C ILE A 154 15.88 -6.21 -6.60
N ILE A 155 14.83 -5.41 -6.52
CA ILE A 155 14.82 -4.19 -5.73
C ILE A 155 14.03 -4.47 -4.46
N LYS A 156 14.71 -4.37 -3.31
CA LYS A 156 14.10 -4.48 -1.98
C LYS A 156 14.13 -3.11 -1.31
N PRO A 157 13.02 -2.35 -1.38
CA PRO A 157 12.99 -1.04 -0.74
C PRO A 157 13.07 -1.17 0.78
N ASP A 158 14.06 -0.53 1.39
CA ASP A 158 14.15 -0.40 2.84
C ASP A 158 13.34 0.82 3.27
N ILE A 159 12.20 0.57 3.93
CA ILE A 159 11.30 1.61 4.42
C ILE A 159 11.00 1.30 5.88
N PRO A 160 11.43 2.17 6.81
CA PRO A 160 11.18 1.96 8.23
C PRO A 160 9.68 1.88 8.55
N THR A 161 9.33 1.03 9.49
CA THR A 161 7.96 0.88 10.00
C THR A 161 7.89 1.14 11.49
N LYS A 162 6.72 1.61 11.94
CA LYS A 162 6.40 1.77 13.36
C LYS A 162 5.00 1.27 13.64
N GLN A 163 4.78 0.74 14.84
CA GLN A 163 3.45 0.32 15.28
C GLN A 163 2.61 1.51 15.75
N PHE A 164 1.35 1.50 15.32
CA PHE A 164 0.33 2.45 15.72
C PHE A 164 -0.91 1.73 16.21
N PHE A 165 -1.58 2.34 17.20
CA PHE A 165 -2.96 2.03 17.51
C PHE A 165 -3.85 2.90 16.63
N VAL A 166 -4.80 2.29 15.94
CA VAL A 166 -5.75 2.99 15.06
C VAL A 166 -7.15 2.62 15.52
N GLY A 167 -7.98 3.62 15.76
CA GLY A 167 -9.37 3.43 16.16
C GLY A 167 -10.31 4.32 15.37
N THR A 168 -11.52 3.82 15.09
CA THR A 168 -12.62 4.57 14.48
C THR A 168 -13.66 4.89 15.56
N CYS A 169 -14.10 6.14 15.63
CA CYS A 169 -15.14 6.59 16.54
C CYS A 169 -16.11 7.54 15.84
N LEU A 170 -17.16 7.96 16.54
CA LEU A 170 -18.02 9.06 16.09
C LEU A 170 -17.22 10.38 16.11
N ARG A 171 -17.38 11.20 15.08
CA ARG A 171 -16.69 12.50 14.98
C ARG A 171 -16.99 13.42 16.19
N ASN A 172 -18.20 13.36 16.73
CA ASN A 172 -18.58 14.14 17.89
C ASN A 172 -17.87 13.73 19.20
N ASP A 173 -17.25 12.54 19.23
CA ASP A 173 -16.50 12.07 20.38
C ASP A 173 -15.05 12.54 20.42
N LEU A 174 -14.57 13.20 19.36
CA LEU A 174 -13.21 13.75 19.27
C LEU A 174 -12.91 14.84 20.32
N ILE A 175 -13.93 15.55 20.81
CA ILE A 175 -13.81 16.70 21.72
C ILE A 175 -13.07 16.35 23.02
N ASN A 176 -13.10 15.07 23.41
CA ASN A 176 -12.51 14.59 24.65
C ASN A 176 -11.10 13.98 24.48
N LEU A 177 -10.52 14.09 23.31
CA LEU A 177 -9.21 13.49 23.01
C LEU A 177 -8.12 14.58 23.01
N ASN A 178 -7.17 14.50 23.96
CA ASN A 178 -6.22 15.59 24.25
C ASN A 178 -4.78 15.34 23.79
N LYS A 179 -4.40 14.10 23.44
CA LYS A 179 -3.00 13.76 23.12
C LYS A 179 -2.64 13.97 21.65
N SER A 180 -1.34 14.08 21.40
CA SER A 180 -0.79 14.16 20.06
C SER A 180 -1.19 12.95 19.22
N LYS A 181 -1.90 13.18 18.14
CA LYS A 181 -2.50 12.15 17.29
C LYS A 181 -2.74 12.68 15.88
N ILE A 182 -2.94 11.77 14.96
CA ILE A 182 -3.49 12.10 13.65
C ILE A 182 -4.98 11.81 13.69
N ILE A 183 -5.78 12.80 13.35
CA ILE A 183 -7.23 12.69 13.26
C ILE A 183 -7.64 12.83 11.81
N ILE A 184 -8.42 11.88 11.34
CA ILE A 184 -8.94 11.80 9.98
C ILE A 184 -10.46 11.85 10.07
N GLU A 185 -11.01 13.05 10.05
CA GLU A 185 -12.45 13.25 9.99
C GLU A 185 -12.97 12.86 8.61
N ARG A 186 -14.17 12.28 8.54
CA ARG A 186 -14.82 11.86 7.30
C ARG A 186 -16.23 12.44 7.19
N SER A 187 -16.72 12.54 5.96
CA SER A 187 -18.07 13.08 5.70
C SER A 187 -19.20 12.13 6.11
N ASP A 188 -18.91 10.85 6.38
CA ASP A 188 -19.87 9.88 6.91
C ASP A 188 -20.16 10.04 8.42
N GLY A 189 -19.62 11.07 9.05
CA GLY A 189 -19.82 11.34 10.48
C GLY A 189 -18.89 10.55 11.41
N LEU A 190 -17.97 9.77 10.85
CA LEU A 190 -16.94 9.04 11.58
C LEU A 190 -15.60 9.76 11.54
N ALA A 191 -14.70 9.35 12.43
CA ALA A 191 -13.32 9.76 12.42
C ALA A 191 -12.42 8.58 12.74
N GLU A 192 -11.28 8.50 12.05
CA GLU A 192 -10.21 7.58 12.34
C GLU A 192 -9.10 8.32 13.10
N VAL A 193 -8.60 7.73 14.17
CA VAL A 193 -7.59 8.34 15.03
C VAL A 193 -6.40 7.42 15.18
N TRP A 194 -5.22 7.95 14.93
CA TRP A 194 -3.95 7.24 15.01
C TRP A 194 -3.16 7.70 16.22
N TYR A 195 -2.73 6.77 17.06
CA TYR A 195 -1.90 7.00 18.24
C TYR A 195 -0.61 6.18 18.18
N GLU A 196 0.41 6.65 18.84
CA GLU A 196 1.47 5.74 19.30
C GLU A 196 0.86 4.75 20.30
N VAL A 197 1.29 3.48 20.23
CA VAL A 197 0.61 2.37 20.95
C VAL A 197 0.40 2.67 22.44
N ASN A 198 1.37 3.34 23.08
CA ASN A 198 1.35 3.64 24.51
C ASN A 198 0.56 4.91 24.87
N GLU A 199 0.05 5.67 23.89
CA GLU A 199 -0.57 6.98 24.10
C GLU A 199 -2.07 6.98 23.80
N LYS A 200 -2.65 5.82 23.53
CA LYS A 200 -4.06 5.69 23.18
C LYS A 200 -4.99 6.25 24.28
N GLU A 201 -5.96 7.02 23.86
CA GLU A 201 -7.09 7.46 24.67
C GLU A 201 -8.35 6.73 24.22
N THR A 202 -9.39 6.74 25.02
CA THR A 202 -10.67 6.12 24.67
C THR A 202 -11.72 7.22 24.52
N PRO A 203 -12.43 7.30 23.37
CA PRO A 203 -13.55 8.22 23.18
C PRO A 203 -14.66 7.95 24.20
N LYS A 204 -15.52 8.95 24.45
CA LYS A 204 -16.60 8.86 25.44
C LYS A 204 -17.52 7.65 25.23
N GLN A 205 -17.85 7.35 23.97
CA GLN A 205 -18.69 6.21 23.60
C GLN A 205 -17.87 4.97 23.20
N GLY A 206 -16.53 5.01 23.37
CA GLY A 206 -15.62 3.94 22.97
C GLY A 206 -15.29 3.95 21.48
N TRP A 207 -14.53 2.93 21.08
CA TRP A 207 -14.16 2.71 19.68
C TRP A 207 -15.21 1.83 18.99
N ILE A 208 -15.66 2.21 17.81
CA ILE A 208 -16.48 1.37 16.93
C ILE A 208 -15.65 0.17 16.46
N GLU A 209 -14.41 0.44 16.06
CA GLU A 209 -13.41 -0.57 15.74
C GLU A 209 -12.03 -0.06 16.13
N SER A 210 -11.11 -0.96 16.43
CA SER A 210 -9.71 -0.59 16.67
C SER A 210 -8.77 -1.73 16.35
N LYS A 211 -7.56 -1.38 15.96
CA LYS A 211 -6.49 -2.34 15.60
C LYS A 211 -5.12 -1.77 15.93
N ILE A 212 -4.14 -2.65 16.09
CA ILE A 212 -2.72 -2.28 16.09
C ILE A 212 -2.16 -2.72 14.74
N LEU A 213 -1.47 -1.82 14.07
CA LEU A 213 -0.88 -2.09 12.76
C LEU A 213 0.49 -1.45 12.61
N ASN A 214 1.30 -2.01 11.72
CA ASN A 214 2.55 -1.39 11.29
C ASN A 214 2.27 -0.46 10.11
N ALA A 215 2.78 0.77 10.18
CA ALA A 215 2.74 1.72 9.08
C ALA A 215 4.15 2.21 8.75
N TYR A 216 4.36 2.63 7.52
CA TYR A 216 5.62 3.25 7.13
C TYR A 216 5.80 4.57 7.87
N TYR A 217 7.03 4.77 8.36
CA TYR A 217 7.39 5.88 9.23
C TYR A 217 8.76 6.45 8.85
N ASN A 218 8.78 7.74 8.61
CA ASN A 218 10.03 8.49 8.38
C ASN A 218 9.99 9.79 9.18
N SER A 219 10.46 9.76 10.43
CA SER A 219 10.29 10.82 11.44
C SER A 219 8.85 11.19 11.78
N LYS A 220 7.92 10.99 10.87
CA LYS A 220 6.46 11.07 11.02
C LYS A 220 5.81 9.90 10.27
N ILE A 221 4.55 9.64 10.56
CA ILE A 221 3.77 8.69 9.77
C ILE A 221 3.62 9.20 8.33
N MET A 222 3.78 8.30 7.36
CA MET A 222 3.68 8.68 5.95
C MET A 222 2.22 8.86 5.54
N THR A 223 1.94 9.97 4.86
CA THR A 223 0.66 10.26 4.22
C THR A 223 0.63 9.70 2.79
N VAL A 224 -0.51 9.76 2.12
CA VAL A 224 -0.65 9.28 0.73
C VAL A 224 0.34 9.97 -0.22
N ASP A 225 0.57 11.28 -0.05
CA ASP A 225 1.59 12.00 -0.85
C ASP A 225 2.99 11.46 -0.61
N ASP A 226 3.33 11.13 0.65
CA ASP A 226 4.63 10.57 1.00
C ASP A 226 4.83 9.19 0.35
N TYR A 227 3.78 8.35 0.32
CA TYR A 227 3.78 7.05 -0.37
C TYR A 227 3.99 7.19 -1.87
N TYR A 228 3.27 8.15 -2.49
CA TYR A 228 3.40 8.39 -3.93
C TYR A 228 4.81 8.86 -4.30
N LYS A 229 5.35 9.82 -3.54
CA LYS A 229 6.73 10.29 -3.71
C LYS A 229 7.74 9.15 -3.55
N LYS A 230 7.57 8.32 -2.54
CA LYS A 230 8.47 7.18 -2.31
C LYS A 230 8.42 6.18 -3.45
N ALA A 231 7.23 5.92 -4.02
CA ALA A 231 7.10 5.07 -5.21
C ALA A 231 7.87 5.66 -6.40
N GLN A 232 7.76 6.97 -6.64
CA GLN A 232 8.55 7.65 -7.68
C GLN A 232 10.07 7.51 -7.44
N ASP A 233 10.53 7.70 -6.21
CA ASP A 233 11.94 7.56 -5.87
C ASP A 233 12.45 6.14 -6.15
N ILE A 234 11.69 5.11 -5.78
CA ILE A 234 12.03 3.70 -6.05
C ILE A 234 12.15 3.46 -7.56
N ILE A 235 11.20 3.95 -8.34
CA ILE A 235 11.20 3.76 -9.79
C ILE A 235 12.36 4.51 -10.45
N ASN A 236 12.68 5.71 -9.99
CA ASN A 236 13.80 6.49 -10.52
C ASN A 236 15.14 5.77 -10.28
N THR A 237 15.30 5.06 -9.17
CA THR A 237 16.51 4.25 -8.93
C THR A 237 16.62 3.07 -9.90
N MET A 238 15.48 2.56 -10.42
CA MET A 238 15.50 1.48 -11.43
C MET A 238 15.98 1.94 -12.81
N VAL A 239 15.79 3.20 -13.16
CA VAL A 239 16.12 3.75 -14.49
C VAL A 239 17.61 4.08 -14.60
N ILE A 240 18.29 4.29 -13.48
CA ILE A 240 19.71 4.69 -13.44
C ILE A 240 20.65 3.47 -13.48
N GLN A 241 20.13 2.25 -13.34
CA GLN A 241 20.86 1.00 -13.46
C GLN A 241 20.62 0.32 -14.81
#